data_63a848f886b785f747ce02dc5ceb8456
#
_entry.id   63a848f886b785f747ce02dc5ceb8456
#
_cell.length_a   1.000
_cell.length_b   1.000
_cell.length_c   1.000
_cell.angle_alpha   90.00
_cell.angle_beta   90.00
_cell.angle_gamma   90.00
#
_symmetry.space_group_name_H-M   'P 1'
#
loop_
_entity.id
_entity.type
_entity.pdbx_description
1 polymer ?
#
loop_
_entity_poly.entity_id
_entity_poly.type
_entity_poly.pdbx_seq_one_letter_code
_entity_poly.pdbx_strand_id
1 'polypeptide(L)'
;MDGQKPDVSEFDSVDPAPPSEENDVATLRKTICSEDEKMFQRMRALFALRNIGGKDSVEALAAAFSSSSALLKHEIAYVMGQMQDSSAVPYLIERLEDYEEDGMVRHEAAEALGAIGDKTALGVLRKFKDDRDIVVAESCEVALDLLDW
;
A
#
# COMPACT_ATOMS: atom_id res chain seq x y z
N MET A 1 -21.88 -3.10 17.15
CA MET A 1 -20.42 -3.15 17.17
C MET A 1 -20.00 -4.04 18.32
N ASP A 2 -19.17 -4.98 18.10
CA ASP A 2 -18.76 -5.98 19.09
C ASP A 2 -17.68 -5.49 20.06
N GLY A 3 -17.22 -4.27 19.92
CA GLY A 3 -16.20 -3.69 20.79
C GLY A 3 -14.81 -4.28 20.62
N GLN A 4 -14.58 -5.04 19.56
CA GLN A 4 -13.30 -5.66 19.29
C GLN A 4 -12.22 -4.60 19.05
N LYS A 5 -11.11 -4.71 19.76
CA LYS A 5 -9.94 -3.85 19.53
C LYS A 5 -9.04 -4.47 18.47
N PRO A 6 -8.27 -3.64 17.75
CA PRO A 6 -7.27 -4.18 16.83
C PRO A 6 -6.25 -5.05 17.57
N ASP A 7 -5.90 -6.18 16.97
CA ASP A 7 -4.84 -7.04 17.47
C ASP A 7 -3.50 -6.67 16.83
N VAL A 8 -2.42 -7.10 17.46
CA VAL A 8 -1.10 -6.99 16.84
C VAL A 8 -1.07 -7.95 15.65
N SER A 9 -0.70 -7.44 14.47
CA SER A 9 -0.65 -8.25 13.26
C SER A 9 0.58 -9.16 13.26
N GLU A 10 0.59 -10.14 12.31
CA GLU A 10 1.76 -10.98 12.09
C GLU A 10 2.99 -10.18 11.65
N PHE A 11 2.82 -8.92 11.28
CA PHE A 11 3.90 -8.01 10.87
C PHE A 11 4.40 -7.12 12.00
N ASP A 12 4.11 -7.47 13.25
CA ASP A 12 4.53 -6.74 14.47
C ASP A 12 4.01 -5.31 14.53
N SER A 13 2.81 -5.06 13.99
CA SER A 13 2.17 -3.77 14.05
C SER A 13 0.72 -3.92 14.49
N VAL A 14 0.16 -2.86 15.07
CA VAL A 14 -1.26 -2.81 15.43
C VAL A 14 -2.01 -2.20 14.25
N ASP A 15 -2.88 -2.98 13.64
CA ASP A 15 -3.71 -2.50 12.54
C ASP A 15 -4.78 -1.54 13.08
N PRO A 16 -5.10 -0.44 12.35
CA PRO A 16 -6.11 0.51 12.80
C PRO A 16 -7.53 -0.04 12.77
N ALA A 17 -7.76 -1.18 12.16
CA ALA A 17 -9.04 -1.87 12.14
C ALA A 17 -8.82 -3.38 12.06
N PRO A 18 -9.68 -4.19 12.69
CA PRO A 18 -9.56 -5.65 12.54
C PRO A 18 -9.94 -6.06 11.10
N PRO A 19 -9.29 -7.10 10.54
CA PRO A 19 -9.64 -7.57 9.20
C PRO A 19 -11.12 -7.98 9.11
N SER A 20 -11.72 -7.76 7.94
CA SER A 20 -13.04 -8.29 7.64
C SER A 20 -13.01 -9.82 7.70
N GLU A 21 -14.11 -10.43 8.15
CA GLU A 21 -14.27 -11.88 8.12
C GLU A 21 -14.59 -12.40 6.72
N GLU A 22 -14.93 -11.50 5.79
CA GLU A 22 -15.17 -11.84 4.39
C GLU A 22 -13.89 -12.39 3.77
N ASN A 23 -13.98 -13.50 3.04
CA ASN A 23 -12.84 -14.12 2.37
C ASN A 23 -12.95 -14.14 0.85
N ASP A 24 -14.01 -13.56 0.28
CA ASP A 24 -14.16 -13.43 -1.17
C ASP A 24 -13.50 -12.14 -1.66
N VAL A 25 -12.43 -12.27 -2.43
CA VAL A 25 -11.65 -11.13 -2.92
C VAL A 25 -12.52 -10.16 -3.74
N ALA A 26 -13.43 -10.67 -4.56
CA ALA A 26 -14.29 -9.80 -5.37
C ALA A 26 -15.22 -8.95 -4.49
N THR A 27 -15.73 -9.52 -3.41
CA THR A 27 -16.59 -8.81 -2.45
C THR A 27 -15.76 -7.75 -1.69
N LEU A 28 -14.57 -8.12 -1.23
CA LEU A 28 -13.66 -7.19 -0.55
C LEU A 28 -13.24 -6.04 -1.47
N ARG A 29 -13.01 -6.33 -2.75
CA ARG A 29 -12.70 -5.29 -3.75
C ARG A 29 -13.83 -4.27 -3.86
N LYS A 30 -15.07 -4.72 -3.90
CA LYS A 30 -16.23 -3.82 -3.95
C LYS A 30 -16.27 -2.90 -2.73
N THR A 31 -16.02 -3.45 -1.55
CA THR A 31 -16.02 -2.68 -0.31
C THR A 31 -14.90 -1.63 -0.29
N ILE A 32 -13.67 -2.03 -0.59
CA ILE A 32 -12.54 -1.10 -0.53
C ILE A 32 -12.64 0.00 -1.57
N CYS A 33 -13.21 -0.31 -2.74
CA CYS A 33 -13.35 0.66 -3.83
C CYS A 33 -14.58 1.56 -3.71
N SER A 34 -15.48 1.31 -2.76
CA SER A 34 -16.70 2.09 -2.62
C SER A 34 -16.43 3.39 -1.87
N GLU A 35 -16.55 4.52 -2.57
CA GLU A 35 -16.41 5.85 -1.94
C GLU A 35 -17.54 6.17 -0.97
N ASP A 36 -18.66 5.44 -1.04
CA ASP A 36 -19.80 5.63 -0.14
C ASP A 36 -19.68 4.79 1.13
N GLU A 37 -18.76 3.84 1.17
CA GLU A 37 -18.57 2.98 2.33
C GLU A 37 -17.80 3.73 3.42
N LYS A 38 -18.07 3.41 4.69
CA LYS A 38 -17.34 3.99 5.82
C LYS A 38 -15.87 3.61 5.74
N MET A 39 -15.00 4.56 6.06
CA MET A 39 -13.56 4.33 6.02
C MET A 39 -13.14 3.13 6.89
N PHE A 40 -13.76 2.98 8.06
CA PHE A 40 -13.48 1.83 8.93
C PHE A 40 -13.72 0.50 8.21
N GLN A 41 -14.83 0.37 7.46
CA GLN A 41 -15.14 -0.85 6.72
C GLN A 41 -14.19 -1.04 5.53
N ARG A 42 -13.79 0.05 4.89
CA ARG A 42 -12.80 -0.01 3.80
C ARG A 42 -11.44 -0.48 4.33
N MET A 43 -11.04 0.00 5.51
CA MET A 43 -9.82 -0.46 6.18
C MET A 43 -9.89 -1.93 6.57
N ARG A 44 -11.04 -2.39 7.05
CA ARG A 44 -11.22 -3.81 7.35
C ARG A 44 -11.05 -4.68 6.10
N ALA A 45 -11.60 -4.22 4.97
CA ALA A 45 -11.42 -4.92 3.70
C ALA A 45 -9.96 -4.94 3.27
N LEU A 46 -9.25 -3.81 3.45
CA LEU A 46 -7.83 -3.69 3.14
C LEU A 46 -6.99 -4.73 3.89
N PHE A 47 -7.18 -4.84 5.20
CA PHE A 47 -6.40 -5.78 6.00
C PHE A 47 -6.77 -7.23 5.72
N ALA A 48 -8.05 -7.50 5.37
CA ALA A 48 -8.44 -8.84 4.90
C ALA A 48 -7.74 -9.21 3.60
N LEU A 49 -7.68 -8.28 2.63
CA LEU A 49 -6.98 -8.50 1.36
C LEU A 49 -5.49 -8.73 1.57
N ARG A 50 -4.85 -7.94 2.46
CA ARG A 50 -3.46 -8.16 2.82
C ARG A 50 -3.24 -9.59 3.33
N ASN A 51 -4.09 -10.04 4.24
CA ASN A 51 -3.94 -11.34 4.88
C ASN A 51 -4.22 -12.52 3.92
N ILE A 52 -5.15 -12.35 2.98
CA ILE A 52 -5.41 -13.35 1.94
C ILE A 52 -4.19 -13.48 1.02
N GLY A 53 -3.60 -12.36 0.63
CA GLY A 53 -2.44 -12.34 -0.24
C GLY A 53 -2.75 -12.78 -1.66
N GLY A 54 -1.70 -12.88 -2.47
CA GLY A 54 -1.79 -13.32 -3.85
C GLY A 54 -2.11 -12.21 -4.83
N LYS A 55 -1.98 -12.53 -6.11
CA LYS A 55 -2.12 -11.55 -7.19
C LYS A 55 -3.50 -10.89 -7.22
N ASP A 56 -4.56 -11.66 -7.01
CA ASP A 56 -5.92 -11.11 -7.05
C ASP A 56 -6.15 -10.10 -5.92
N SER A 57 -5.59 -10.36 -4.73
CA SER A 57 -5.65 -9.40 -3.62
C SER A 57 -4.86 -8.14 -3.92
N VAL A 58 -3.68 -8.27 -4.53
CA VAL A 58 -2.89 -7.11 -4.96
C VAL A 58 -3.65 -6.27 -5.97
N GLU A 59 -4.28 -6.90 -6.96
CA GLU A 59 -5.07 -6.19 -7.97
C GLU A 59 -6.28 -5.47 -7.34
N ALA A 60 -6.93 -6.10 -6.36
CA ALA A 60 -8.04 -5.48 -5.65
C ALA A 60 -7.59 -4.25 -4.85
N LEU A 61 -6.46 -4.35 -4.16
CA LEU A 61 -5.86 -3.23 -3.45
C LEU A 61 -5.48 -2.11 -4.41
N ALA A 62 -4.85 -2.45 -5.53
CA ALA A 62 -4.42 -1.48 -6.54
C ALA A 62 -5.61 -0.72 -7.15
N ALA A 63 -6.75 -1.39 -7.34
CA ALA A 63 -7.95 -0.74 -7.85
C ALA A 63 -8.40 0.42 -6.95
N ALA A 64 -8.15 0.32 -5.64
CA ALA A 64 -8.53 1.36 -4.68
C ALA A 64 -7.58 2.56 -4.68
N PHE A 65 -6.49 2.54 -5.42
CA PHE A 65 -5.66 3.74 -5.63
C PHE A 65 -6.40 4.86 -6.37
N SER A 66 -7.54 4.56 -6.99
CA SER A 66 -8.39 5.59 -7.58
C SER A 66 -9.20 6.37 -6.55
N SER A 67 -9.12 6.00 -5.28
CA SER A 67 -9.83 6.67 -4.19
C SER A 67 -9.37 8.13 -4.02
N SER A 68 -10.27 8.98 -3.56
CA SER A 68 -9.95 10.35 -3.17
C SER A 68 -9.28 10.42 -1.79
N SER A 69 -9.26 9.33 -1.02
CA SER A 69 -8.71 9.31 0.34
C SER A 69 -7.21 9.06 0.31
N ALA A 70 -6.43 10.08 0.69
CA ALA A 70 -4.98 9.94 0.86
C ALA A 70 -4.65 8.92 1.96
N LEU A 71 -5.43 8.91 3.04
CA LEU A 71 -5.23 7.94 4.12
C LEU A 71 -5.34 6.50 3.63
N LEU A 72 -6.39 6.20 2.87
CA LEU A 72 -6.59 4.86 2.33
C LEU A 72 -5.45 4.46 1.38
N LYS A 73 -5.08 5.38 0.48
CA LYS A 73 -3.99 5.12 -0.49
C LYS A 73 -2.65 4.90 0.22
N HIS A 74 -2.38 5.66 1.27
CA HIS A 74 -1.20 5.49 2.11
C HIS A 74 -1.16 4.09 2.71
N GLU A 75 -2.27 3.64 3.29
CA GLU A 75 -2.36 2.30 3.87
C GLU A 75 -2.23 1.19 2.82
N ILE A 76 -2.80 1.39 1.62
CA ILE A 76 -2.66 0.43 0.53
C ILE A 76 -1.19 0.24 0.17
N ALA A 77 -0.46 1.33 -0.03
CA ALA A 77 0.97 1.25 -0.35
C ALA A 77 1.76 0.56 0.76
N TYR A 78 1.45 0.89 2.01
CA TYR A 78 2.10 0.28 3.17
C TYR A 78 1.90 -1.24 3.21
N VAL A 79 0.66 -1.71 3.07
CA VAL A 79 0.40 -3.15 3.12
C VAL A 79 0.97 -3.88 1.91
N MET A 80 1.06 -3.24 0.76
CA MET A 80 1.74 -3.83 -0.40
C MET A 80 3.22 -4.10 -0.10
N GLY A 81 3.86 -3.18 0.64
CA GLY A 81 5.23 -3.40 1.12
C GLY A 81 5.32 -4.60 2.06
N GLN A 82 4.36 -4.73 2.98
CA GLN A 82 4.31 -5.87 3.91
C GLN A 82 4.10 -7.20 3.18
N MET A 83 3.30 -7.22 2.12
CA MET A 83 3.01 -8.44 1.36
C MET A 83 4.21 -8.93 0.56
N GLN A 84 5.15 -8.07 0.22
CA GLN A 84 6.36 -8.39 -0.52
C GLN A 84 6.12 -9.15 -1.83
N ASP A 85 5.00 -8.84 -2.48
CA ASP A 85 4.59 -9.47 -3.73
C ASP A 85 4.99 -8.58 -4.90
N SER A 86 5.84 -9.09 -5.79
CA SER A 86 6.34 -8.33 -6.94
C SER A 86 5.23 -7.88 -7.90
N SER A 87 4.06 -8.52 -7.85
CA SER A 87 2.94 -8.07 -8.68
C SER A 87 2.45 -6.67 -8.32
N ALA A 88 2.79 -6.17 -7.12
CA ALA A 88 2.45 -4.81 -6.69
C ALA A 88 3.37 -3.75 -7.30
N VAL A 89 4.54 -4.12 -7.78
CA VAL A 89 5.57 -3.17 -8.24
C VAL A 89 5.05 -2.17 -9.28
N PRO A 90 4.38 -2.59 -10.37
CA PRO A 90 3.90 -1.62 -11.36
C PRO A 90 2.93 -0.59 -10.78
N TYR A 91 2.07 -0.99 -9.88
CA TYR A 91 1.09 -0.10 -9.25
C TYR A 91 1.75 0.92 -8.32
N LEU A 92 2.78 0.49 -7.60
CA LEU A 92 3.54 1.37 -6.71
C LEU A 92 4.38 2.37 -7.53
N ILE A 93 4.95 1.92 -8.64
CA ILE A 93 5.67 2.81 -9.56
C ILE A 93 4.74 3.91 -10.07
N GLU A 94 3.50 3.58 -10.46
CA GLU A 94 2.54 4.58 -10.90
C GLU A 94 2.28 5.64 -9.84
N ARG A 95 2.18 5.24 -8.57
CA ARG A 95 1.96 6.20 -7.48
C ARG A 95 3.17 7.09 -7.27
N LEU A 96 4.36 6.55 -7.34
CA LEU A 96 5.59 7.33 -7.18
C LEU A 96 5.79 8.32 -8.32
N GLU A 97 5.49 7.91 -9.56
CA GLU A 97 5.69 8.74 -10.76
C GLU A 97 4.66 9.87 -10.90
N ASP A 98 3.53 9.77 -10.20
CA ASP A 98 2.45 10.75 -10.33
C ASP A 98 2.73 11.96 -9.43
N TYR A 99 3.17 13.06 -10.03
CA TYR A 99 3.46 14.31 -9.32
C TYR A 99 2.21 14.94 -8.69
N GLU A 100 1.01 14.56 -9.15
CA GLU A 100 -0.25 15.04 -8.59
C GLU A 100 -0.69 14.22 -7.38
N GLU A 101 -0.06 13.08 -7.13
CA GLU A 101 -0.39 12.25 -5.99
C GLU A 101 0.10 12.89 -4.69
N ASP A 102 -0.62 12.62 -3.60
CA ASP A 102 -0.26 13.07 -2.25
C ASP A 102 1.18 12.62 -1.91
N GLY A 103 1.97 13.55 -1.35
CA GLY A 103 3.38 13.28 -1.03
C GLY A 103 3.59 12.11 -0.08
N MET A 104 2.69 11.91 0.88
CA MET A 104 2.78 10.78 1.81
C MET A 104 2.48 9.45 1.14
N VAL A 105 1.60 9.45 0.12
CA VAL A 105 1.33 8.26 -0.69
C VAL A 105 2.55 7.93 -1.54
N ARG A 106 3.16 8.93 -2.16
CA ARG A 106 4.38 8.75 -2.95
C ARG A 106 5.53 8.23 -2.09
N HIS A 107 5.68 8.78 -0.89
CA HIS A 107 6.67 8.34 0.09
C HIS A 107 6.46 6.86 0.45
N GLU A 108 5.23 6.46 0.77
CA GLU A 108 4.93 5.07 1.11
C GLU A 108 5.15 4.13 -0.08
N ALA A 109 4.86 4.60 -1.30
CA ALA A 109 5.12 3.81 -2.51
C ALA A 109 6.62 3.53 -2.66
N ALA A 110 7.48 4.53 -2.44
CA ALA A 110 8.92 4.36 -2.50
C ALA A 110 9.41 3.37 -1.42
N GLU A 111 8.93 3.50 -0.20
CA GLU A 111 9.28 2.58 0.89
C GLU A 111 8.83 1.15 0.58
N ALA A 112 7.62 0.99 0.04
CA ALA A 112 7.09 -0.31 -0.32
C ALA A 112 7.93 -0.98 -1.42
N LEU A 113 8.38 -0.22 -2.41
CA LEU A 113 9.26 -0.73 -3.46
C LEU A 113 10.57 -1.26 -2.88
N GLY A 114 11.14 -0.54 -1.90
CA GLY A 114 12.31 -1.02 -1.17
C GLY A 114 12.04 -2.30 -0.40
N ALA A 115 10.91 -2.37 0.29
CA ALA A 115 10.53 -3.54 1.10
C ALA A 115 10.28 -4.78 0.24
N ILE A 116 9.69 -4.63 -0.94
CA ILE A 116 9.46 -5.74 -1.87
C ILE A 116 10.80 -6.26 -2.41
N GLY A 117 11.76 -5.39 -2.63
CA GLY A 117 13.11 -5.80 -3.04
C GLY A 117 13.24 -6.22 -4.49
N ASP A 118 12.31 -5.87 -5.35
CA ASP A 118 12.38 -6.17 -6.78
C ASP A 118 13.27 -5.16 -7.49
N LYS A 119 14.34 -5.63 -8.11
CA LYS A 119 15.33 -4.75 -8.74
C LYS A 119 14.81 -4.02 -9.98
N THR A 120 13.65 -4.39 -10.51
CA THR A 120 13.01 -3.63 -11.59
C THR A 120 12.63 -2.21 -11.15
N ALA A 121 12.55 -1.96 -9.84
CA ALA A 121 12.27 -0.63 -9.29
C ALA A 121 13.49 0.28 -9.23
N LEU A 122 14.72 -0.21 -9.46
CA LEU A 122 15.94 0.58 -9.34
C LEU A 122 15.91 1.85 -10.20
N GLY A 123 15.47 1.74 -11.45
CA GLY A 123 15.42 2.88 -12.36
C GLY A 123 14.53 4.01 -11.86
N VAL A 124 13.33 3.69 -11.41
CA VAL A 124 12.39 4.70 -10.92
C VAL A 124 12.87 5.31 -9.61
N LEU A 125 13.43 4.51 -8.72
CA LEU A 125 13.95 5.01 -7.44
C LEU A 125 15.13 5.97 -7.66
N ARG A 126 16.01 5.66 -8.62
CA ARG A 126 17.13 6.55 -8.99
C ARG A 126 16.62 7.86 -9.58
N LYS A 127 15.56 7.81 -10.37
CA LYS A 127 14.96 9.01 -10.95
C LYS A 127 14.40 9.93 -9.88
N PHE A 128 13.74 9.39 -8.86
CA PHE A 128 13.03 10.19 -7.86
C PHE A 128 13.81 10.44 -6.58
N LYS A 129 15.06 9.99 -6.47
CA LYS A 129 15.92 10.36 -5.32
C LYS A 129 16.24 11.84 -5.27
N ASP A 130 16.01 12.57 -6.38
CA ASP A 130 16.20 14.02 -6.49
C ASP A 130 14.85 14.75 -6.59
N ASP A 131 13.76 14.12 -6.13
CA ASP A 131 12.42 14.70 -6.19
C ASP A 131 12.35 16.01 -5.40
N ARG A 132 11.47 16.92 -5.85
CA ARG A 132 11.23 18.21 -5.18
C ARG A 132 10.70 18.03 -3.76
N ASP A 133 9.92 16.98 -3.53
CA ASP A 133 9.44 16.64 -2.19
C ASP A 133 10.56 15.90 -1.47
N ILE A 134 11.11 16.53 -0.43
CA ILE A 134 12.25 15.98 0.28
C ILE A 134 11.94 14.62 0.92
N VAL A 135 10.70 14.41 1.38
CA VAL A 135 10.32 13.13 1.99
C VAL A 135 10.33 12.03 0.93
N VAL A 136 9.84 12.31 -0.27
CA VAL A 136 9.89 11.37 -1.40
C VAL A 136 11.33 11.07 -1.79
N ALA A 137 12.16 12.12 -1.92
CA ALA A 137 13.58 11.96 -2.28
C ALA A 137 14.32 11.08 -1.28
N GLU A 138 14.16 11.37 0.02
CA GLU A 138 14.82 10.59 1.07
C GLU A 138 14.32 9.16 1.13
N SER A 139 13.02 8.94 0.89
CA SER A 139 12.46 7.59 0.86
C SER A 139 13.03 6.76 -0.29
N CYS A 140 13.24 7.38 -1.44
CA CYS A 140 13.88 6.72 -2.58
C CYS A 140 15.34 6.37 -2.28
N GLU A 141 16.06 7.27 -1.60
CA GLU A 141 17.43 7.03 -1.20
C GLU A 141 17.55 5.83 -0.27
N VAL A 142 16.69 5.77 0.75
CA VAL A 142 16.67 4.63 1.69
C VAL A 142 16.31 3.34 0.96
N ALA A 143 15.31 3.38 0.06
CA ALA A 143 14.90 2.20 -0.71
C ALA A 143 16.04 1.68 -1.60
N LEU A 144 16.79 2.59 -2.23
CA LEU A 144 17.96 2.23 -3.04
C LEU A 144 19.03 1.54 -2.21
N ASP A 145 19.31 2.07 -1.02
CA ASP A 145 20.28 1.46 -0.12
C ASP A 145 19.83 0.07 0.34
N LEU A 146 18.55 -0.09 0.63
CA LEU A 146 17.99 -1.38 1.02
C LEU A 146 18.11 -2.40 -0.11
N LEU A 147 17.83 -2.00 -1.35
CA LEU A 147 17.95 -2.89 -2.51
C LEU A 147 19.38 -3.32 -2.81
N ASP A 148 20.35 -2.49 -2.42
CA ASP A 148 21.77 -2.75 -2.61
C ASP A 148 22.38 -3.53 -1.43
N TRP A 149 21.70 -3.57 -0.32
CA TRP A 149 22.18 -4.20 0.91
C TRP A 149 22.01 -5.72 0.87
#